data_bbeca5d89e6739112a304bca48007dd0
#
_entry.id   bbeca5d89e6739112a304bca48007dd0
#
_cell.length_a   1.000
_cell.length_b   1.000
_cell.length_c   1.000
_cell.angle_alpha   90.00
_cell.angle_beta   90.00
_cell.angle_gamma   90.00
#
_symmetry.space_group_name_H-M   'P 1'
#
loop_
_entity.id
_entity.type
_entity.pdbx_description
1 polymer ?
#
loop_
_entity_poly.entity_id
_entity_poly.type
_entity_poly.pdbx_seq_one_letter_code
_entity_poly.pdbx_strand_id
1 'polypeptide(L)'
;ALPISAQAEQILTWTDGAPNRGTRVEATIWLGDQLAERTDGALKIDYHWGGALMNFKAATKGIGSGAADMGLMVGAYNPTLHPGYLLADLPMPYSDPWVGNRAIYDLVQNNADLQAEFHKLNLQYITNITTTQIELICKDKTVKSLEDIKGLKVRGTGVYMKVFGDLGSTPVNMSSAEAYQGISTGLLDCTQIYGYAIPAFKLEEVANEVTKLDWGALMGMAFVMNKDVYDALPEDQKKTLNQLGSDFIDHYAEKIMAGNAKAYENIAAGKDGNKVNISDLPDAEKAKLVEASAPYIDEWRAAAKASGLDADGIYDQYIALLKKYDDERKAKGYPWR
;
A
#
# COMPACT_ATOMS: atom_id res chain seq x y z
N ALA A 1 -2.46 -45.38 19.08
CA ALA A 1 -2.66 -44.16 18.30
C ALA A 1 -3.54 -43.24 19.16
N LEU A 2 -3.00 -42.11 19.59
CA LEU A 2 -3.78 -41.06 20.19
C LEU A 2 -4.63 -40.40 19.08
N PRO A 3 -5.90 -40.07 19.31
CA PRO A 3 -6.67 -39.35 18.33
C PRO A 3 -5.98 -37.97 18.11
N ILE A 4 -5.64 -37.66 16.85
CA ILE A 4 -5.34 -36.31 16.46
C ILE A 4 -6.62 -35.53 16.72
N SER A 5 -6.63 -34.72 17.77
CA SER A 5 -7.72 -33.78 18.02
C SER A 5 -7.82 -32.87 16.79
N ALA A 6 -8.85 -33.04 16.01
CA ALA A 6 -9.13 -32.09 14.94
C ALA A 6 -9.30 -30.74 15.63
N GLN A 7 -8.36 -29.81 15.35
CA GLN A 7 -8.43 -28.45 15.85
C GLN A 7 -9.71 -27.83 15.29
N ALA A 8 -10.49 -27.16 16.12
CA ALA A 8 -11.71 -26.52 15.65
C ALA A 8 -11.36 -25.44 14.61
N GLU A 9 -12.08 -25.43 13.50
CA GLU A 9 -11.96 -24.40 12.47
C GLU A 9 -12.20 -23.02 13.08
N GLN A 10 -11.28 -22.09 12.85
CA GLN A 10 -11.43 -20.68 13.21
C GLN A 10 -11.54 -19.87 11.93
N ILE A 11 -12.61 -19.09 11.80
CA ILE A 11 -12.82 -18.16 10.68
C ILE A 11 -12.40 -16.77 11.15
N LEU A 12 -11.39 -16.20 10.49
CA LEU A 12 -10.88 -14.88 10.76
C LEU A 12 -11.58 -13.85 9.88
N THR A 13 -12.23 -12.87 10.49
CA THR A 13 -12.92 -11.80 9.78
C THR A 13 -11.89 -10.79 9.25
N TRP A 14 -11.89 -10.58 7.94
CA TRP A 14 -11.02 -9.61 7.24
C TRP A 14 -11.77 -8.36 6.82
N THR A 15 -11.22 -7.18 7.07
CA THR A 15 -11.75 -5.91 6.57
C THR A 15 -10.83 -5.25 5.54
N ASP A 16 -11.41 -4.73 4.47
CA ASP A 16 -10.70 -3.98 3.43
C ASP A 16 -11.57 -2.87 2.84
N GLY A 17 -11.04 -1.66 2.77
CA GLY A 17 -11.74 -0.50 2.22
C GLY A 17 -11.83 -0.46 0.70
N ALA A 18 -11.03 -1.28 -0.03
CA ALA A 18 -11.01 -1.31 -1.48
C ALA A 18 -12.06 -2.27 -2.07
N PRO A 19 -12.52 -2.03 -3.32
CA PRO A 19 -13.43 -2.92 -4.01
C PRO A 19 -12.86 -4.34 -4.18
N ASN A 20 -13.76 -5.34 -4.20
CA ASN A 20 -13.41 -6.74 -4.47
C ASN A 20 -13.14 -6.96 -5.97
N ARG A 21 -12.01 -6.46 -6.47
CA ARG A 21 -11.54 -6.69 -7.84
C ARG A 21 -10.09 -6.28 -8.05
N GLY A 22 -9.50 -6.84 -9.09
CA GLY A 22 -8.16 -6.53 -9.57
C GLY A 22 -7.06 -7.28 -8.84
N THR A 23 -5.86 -7.12 -9.35
CA THR A 23 -4.68 -7.92 -9.02
C THR A 23 -4.34 -7.94 -7.53
N ARG A 24 -4.52 -6.81 -6.82
CA ARG A 24 -4.28 -6.74 -5.38
C ARG A 24 -5.20 -7.69 -4.60
N VAL A 25 -6.48 -7.72 -4.97
CA VAL A 25 -7.47 -8.60 -4.34
C VAL A 25 -7.13 -10.07 -4.60
N GLU A 26 -6.79 -10.42 -5.84
CA GLU A 26 -6.40 -11.79 -6.19
C GLU A 26 -5.20 -12.26 -5.37
N ALA A 27 -4.17 -11.42 -5.21
CA ALA A 27 -3.03 -11.72 -4.37
C ALA A 27 -3.41 -11.83 -2.88
N THR A 28 -4.34 -10.99 -2.39
CA THR A 28 -4.82 -11.07 -1.00
C THR A 28 -5.60 -12.36 -0.74
N ILE A 29 -6.43 -12.81 -1.69
CA ILE A 29 -7.17 -14.09 -1.60
C ILE A 29 -6.19 -15.26 -1.55
N TRP A 30 -5.13 -15.22 -2.37
CA TRP A 30 -4.07 -16.24 -2.32
C TRP A 30 -3.48 -16.42 -0.91
N LEU A 31 -3.29 -15.33 -0.15
CA LEU A 31 -2.82 -15.43 1.24
C LEU A 31 -3.79 -16.24 2.12
N GLY A 32 -5.08 -16.00 2.00
CA GLY A 32 -6.09 -16.76 2.75
C GLY A 32 -6.17 -18.22 2.32
N ASP A 33 -6.06 -18.50 1.02
CA ASP A 33 -6.03 -19.87 0.49
C ASP A 33 -4.81 -20.64 1.02
N GLN A 34 -3.64 -20.00 1.01
CA GLN A 34 -2.40 -20.57 1.55
C GLN A 34 -2.45 -20.74 3.07
N LEU A 35 -3.10 -19.82 3.78
CA LEU A 35 -3.30 -19.98 5.23
C LEU A 35 -4.17 -21.22 5.53
N ALA A 36 -5.27 -21.37 4.83
CA ALA A 36 -6.14 -22.54 4.98
C ALA A 36 -5.41 -23.83 4.62
N GLU A 37 -4.69 -23.86 3.50
CA GLU A 37 -3.93 -25.04 3.07
C GLU A 37 -2.85 -25.44 4.08
N ARG A 38 -2.04 -24.48 4.54
CA ARG A 38 -0.89 -24.74 5.45
C ARG A 38 -1.31 -25.03 6.90
N THR A 39 -2.57 -24.77 7.24
CA THR A 39 -3.14 -25.08 8.56
C THR A 39 -4.15 -26.23 8.51
N ASP A 40 -4.16 -27.03 7.44
CA ASP A 40 -5.11 -28.12 7.23
C ASP A 40 -6.58 -27.69 7.47
N GLY A 41 -6.91 -26.47 7.10
CA GLY A 41 -8.23 -25.86 7.25
C GLY A 41 -8.56 -25.32 8.64
N ALA A 42 -7.61 -25.34 9.58
CA ALA A 42 -7.83 -24.83 10.93
C ALA A 42 -8.03 -23.30 10.97
N LEU A 43 -7.37 -22.56 10.07
CA LEU A 43 -7.58 -21.12 9.91
C LEU A 43 -8.12 -20.82 8.51
N LYS A 44 -9.19 -20.03 8.43
CA LYS A 44 -9.77 -19.53 7.19
C LYS A 44 -10.04 -18.04 7.31
N ILE A 45 -10.10 -17.32 6.17
CA ILE A 45 -10.41 -15.90 6.14
C ILE A 45 -11.79 -15.68 5.50
N ASP A 46 -12.64 -14.92 6.18
CA ASP A 46 -13.88 -14.37 5.65
C ASP A 46 -13.66 -12.90 5.27
N TYR A 47 -13.66 -12.62 3.96
CA TYR A 47 -13.30 -11.32 3.40
C TYR A 47 -14.50 -10.38 3.27
N HIS A 48 -14.39 -9.18 3.88
CA HIS A 48 -15.34 -8.08 3.74
C HIS A 48 -14.68 -6.90 3.01
N TRP A 49 -15.01 -6.77 1.73
CA TRP A 49 -14.44 -5.76 0.83
C TRP A 49 -15.28 -4.49 0.75
N GLY A 50 -14.70 -3.43 0.15
CA GLY A 50 -15.40 -2.19 -0.18
C GLY A 50 -15.82 -1.36 1.03
N GLY A 51 -15.19 -1.60 2.16
CA GLY A 51 -15.56 -0.92 3.41
C GLY A 51 -16.84 -1.46 4.06
N ALA A 52 -17.28 -2.68 3.70
CA ALA A 52 -18.50 -3.29 4.24
C ALA A 52 -18.51 -3.39 5.77
N LEU A 53 -17.37 -3.69 6.40
CA LEU A 53 -17.20 -3.59 7.85
C LEU A 53 -16.64 -2.23 8.24
N MET A 54 -15.53 -1.83 7.62
CA MET A 54 -14.83 -0.60 7.94
C MET A 54 -14.17 -0.01 6.69
N ASN A 55 -14.28 1.29 6.51
CA ASN A 55 -13.50 2.00 5.50
C ASN A 55 -12.02 2.10 5.90
N PHE A 56 -11.16 2.53 4.99
CA PHE A 56 -9.72 2.64 5.24
C PHE A 56 -9.35 3.48 6.48
N LYS A 57 -10.10 4.56 6.78
CA LYS A 57 -9.79 5.44 7.92
C LYS A 57 -10.13 4.78 9.27
N ALA A 58 -11.13 3.90 9.28
CA ALA A 58 -11.57 3.21 10.49
C ALA A 58 -10.80 1.90 10.76
N ALA A 59 -10.21 1.29 9.73
CA ALA A 59 -9.65 -0.06 9.79
C ALA A 59 -8.62 -0.25 10.91
N THR A 60 -7.64 0.65 11.06
CA THR A 60 -6.61 0.54 12.10
C THR A 60 -7.20 0.39 13.50
N LYS A 61 -8.09 1.31 13.89
CA LYS A 61 -8.72 1.28 15.21
C LYS A 61 -9.72 0.14 15.36
N GLY A 62 -10.44 -0.17 14.29
CA GLY A 62 -11.44 -1.22 14.30
C GLY A 62 -10.83 -2.61 14.47
N ILE A 63 -9.72 -2.92 13.78
CA ILE A 63 -8.99 -4.19 13.97
C ILE A 63 -8.42 -4.25 15.39
N GLY A 64 -7.77 -3.18 15.87
CA GLY A 64 -7.23 -3.13 17.22
C GLY A 64 -8.28 -3.29 18.33
N SER A 65 -9.52 -2.86 18.10
CA SER A 65 -10.64 -3.04 19.04
C SER A 65 -11.39 -4.38 18.88
N GLY A 66 -11.01 -5.22 17.91
CA GLY A 66 -11.66 -6.51 17.66
C GLY A 66 -12.96 -6.44 16.84
N ALA A 67 -13.22 -5.33 16.13
CA ALA A 67 -14.36 -5.25 15.20
C ALA A 67 -14.12 -6.05 13.90
N ALA A 68 -12.89 -6.43 13.63
CA ALA A 68 -12.47 -7.47 12.70
C ALA A 68 -11.19 -8.12 13.25
N ASP A 69 -10.93 -9.37 12.87
CA ASP A 69 -9.74 -10.10 13.33
C ASP A 69 -8.48 -9.66 12.58
N MET A 70 -8.59 -9.34 11.31
CA MET A 70 -7.50 -8.91 10.44
C MET A 70 -7.98 -7.92 9.38
N GLY A 71 -7.03 -7.33 8.66
CA GLY A 71 -7.37 -6.52 7.51
C GLY A 71 -6.22 -5.65 7.00
N LEU A 72 -6.55 -4.83 6.02
CA LEU A 72 -5.64 -3.86 5.43
C LEU A 72 -5.67 -2.55 6.21
N MET A 73 -4.54 -2.20 6.81
CA MET A 73 -4.26 -0.88 7.38
C MET A 73 -3.51 -0.02 6.35
N VAL A 74 -3.87 1.24 6.24
CA VAL A 74 -3.17 2.25 5.45
C VAL A 74 -2.69 3.37 6.36
N GLY A 75 -1.40 3.41 6.65
CA GLY A 75 -0.79 4.33 7.63
C GLY A 75 -1.07 5.80 7.32
N ALA A 76 -0.99 6.19 6.06
CA ALA A 76 -1.20 7.56 5.61
C ALA A 76 -2.61 8.13 5.90
N TYR A 77 -3.61 7.29 6.15
CA TYR A 77 -4.94 7.75 6.56
C TYR A 77 -5.08 8.00 8.06
N ASN A 78 -4.10 7.54 8.86
CA ASN A 78 -4.04 7.72 10.31
C ASN A 78 -2.61 8.08 10.75
N PRO A 79 -2.04 9.20 10.26
CA PRO A 79 -0.60 9.48 10.39
C PRO A 79 -0.14 9.63 11.85
N THR A 80 -1.01 10.06 12.76
CA THR A 80 -0.68 10.21 14.19
C THR A 80 -0.58 8.88 14.93
N LEU A 81 -1.13 7.79 14.36
CA LEU A 81 -1.10 6.46 14.98
C LEU A 81 0.18 5.69 14.64
N HIS A 82 0.84 6.04 13.53
CA HIS A 82 1.97 5.30 12.97
C HIS A 82 3.13 6.22 12.56
N PRO A 83 3.62 7.10 13.47
CA PRO A 83 4.64 8.09 13.12
C PRO A 83 5.94 7.47 12.60
N GLY A 84 6.36 6.31 13.13
CA GLY A 84 7.52 5.57 12.65
C GLY A 84 7.27 4.86 11.32
N TYR A 85 6.18 4.10 11.24
CA TYR A 85 5.85 3.30 10.05
C TYR A 85 5.57 4.15 8.81
N LEU A 86 5.18 5.42 8.96
CA LEU A 86 5.00 6.34 7.82
C LEU A 86 6.27 6.60 7.01
N LEU A 87 7.45 6.21 7.49
CA LEU A 87 8.66 6.13 6.69
C LEU A 87 8.43 5.40 5.34
N ALA A 88 7.60 4.38 5.36
CA ALA A 88 7.27 3.56 4.20
C ALA A 88 6.53 4.33 3.08
N ASP A 89 5.92 5.46 3.40
CA ASP A 89 5.19 6.30 2.44
C ASP A 89 5.99 7.52 1.97
N LEU A 90 7.24 7.65 2.40
CA LEU A 90 8.11 8.71 1.88
C LEU A 90 8.46 8.43 0.41
N PRO A 91 8.46 9.45 -0.46
CA PRO A 91 8.79 9.29 -1.87
C PRO A 91 10.31 9.07 -2.02
N MET A 92 10.70 7.81 -1.86
CA MET A 92 12.09 7.36 -1.96
C MET A 92 12.49 7.12 -3.42
N PRO A 93 13.80 7.16 -3.75
CA PRO A 93 14.28 6.88 -5.11
C PRO A 93 14.03 5.43 -5.57
N TYR A 94 13.76 4.52 -4.64
CA TYR A 94 13.44 3.11 -4.95
C TYR A 94 11.94 2.96 -5.16
N SER A 95 11.52 2.79 -6.39
CA SER A 95 10.12 2.54 -6.78
C SER A 95 9.84 1.10 -7.21
N ASP A 96 10.85 0.22 -7.13
CA ASP A 96 10.68 -1.21 -7.40
C ASP A 96 9.81 -1.86 -6.31
N PRO A 97 8.66 -2.46 -6.67
CA PRO A 97 7.72 -2.99 -5.69
C PRO A 97 8.30 -4.11 -4.81
N TRP A 98 9.13 -4.99 -5.38
CA TRP A 98 9.73 -6.07 -4.59
C TRP A 98 10.77 -5.54 -3.59
N VAL A 99 11.67 -4.67 -4.07
CA VAL A 99 12.72 -4.06 -3.24
C VAL A 99 12.11 -3.32 -2.05
N GLY A 100 11.16 -2.43 -2.31
CA GLY A 100 10.52 -1.64 -1.25
C GLY A 100 9.72 -2.51 -0.28
N ASN A 101 8.93 -3.43 -0.81
CA ASN A 101 8.08 -4.30 -0.01
C ASN A 101 8.91 -5.20 0.92
N ARG A 102 9.98 -5.80 0.39
CA ARG A 102 10.89 -6.64 1.16
C ARG A 102 11.66 -5.83 2.21
N ALA A 103 12.11 -4.63 1.86
CA ALA A 103 12.83 -3.75 2.78
C ALA A 103 11.94 -3.33 3.98
N ILE A 104 10.69 -2.96 3.73
CA ILE A 104 9.73 -2.61 4.81
C ILE A 104 9.41 -3.83 5.67
N TYR A 105 9.19 -5.00 5.05
CA TYR A 105 8.93 -6.23 5.79
C TYR A 105 10.06 -6.54 6.77
N ASP A 106 11.30 -6.58 6.28
CA ASP A 106 12.46 -6.87 7.12
C ASP A 106 12.68 -5.77 8.20
N LEU A 107 12.45 -4.51 7.83
CA LEU A 107 12.56 -3.41 8.78
C LEU A 107 11.60 -3.60 9.96
N VAL A 108 10.31 -3.81 9.69
CA VAL A 108 9.30 -3.97 10.75
C VAL A 108 9.55 -5.23 11.57
N GLN A 109 9.91 -6.35 10.93
CA GLN A 109 10.18 -7.60 11.62
C GLN A 109 11.40 -7.53 12.57
N ASN A 110 12.38 -6.67 12.28
CA ASN A 110 13.63 -6.59 13.04
C ASN A 110 13.80 -5.29 13.82
N ASN A 111 12.82 -4.39 13.84
CA ASN A 111 12.87 -3.14 14.57
C ASN A 111 11.84 -3.12 15.72
N ALA A 112 12.33 -3.16 16.96
CA ALA A 112 11.46 -3.24 18.15
C ALA A 112 10.55 -2.02 18.33
N ASP A 113 11.00 -0.83 17.94
CA ASP A 113 10.21 0.40 18.06
C ASP A 113 9.01 0.38 17.10
N LEU A 114 9.23 -0.08 15.88
CA LEU A 114 8.13 -0.23 14.91
C LEU A 114 7.15 -1.32 15.34
N GLN A 115 7.62 -2.45 15.85
CA GLN A 115 6.73 -3.47 16.42
C GLN A 115 5.93 -2.93 17.61
N ALA A 116 6.57 -2.18 18.50
CA ALA A 116 5.90 -1.57 19.64
C ALA A 116 4.82 -0.55 19.20
N GLU A 117 5.03 0.16 18.08
CA GLU A 117 4.03 1.07 17.50
C GLU A 117 2.74 0.32 17.12
N PHE A 118 2.86 -0.84 16.47
CA PHE A 118 1.70 -1.70 16.18
C PHE A 118 1.08 -2.27 17.46
N HIS A 119 1.89 -2.77 18.37
CA HIS A 119 1.40 -3.39 19.61
C HIS A 119 0.64 -2.40 20.52
N LYS A 120 1.03 -1.12 20.56
CA LYS A 120 0.28 -0.06 21.28
C LYS A 120 -1.14 0.12 20.78
N LEU A 121 -1.40 -0.26 19.52
CA LEU A 121 -2.72 -0.22 18.90
C LEU A 121 -3.45 -1.57 18.96
N ASN A 122 -2.93 -2.51 19.74
CA ASN A 122 -3.39 -3.90 19.81
C ASN A 122 -3.40 -4.59 18.44
N LEU A 123 -2.38 -4.31 17.62
CA LEU A 123 -2.18 -4.88 16.29
C LEU A 123 -0.91 -5.73 16.26
N GLN A 124 -0.99 -6.88 15.60
CA GLN A 124 0.15 -7.68 15.16
C GLN A 124 0.36 -7.44 13.67
N TYR A 125 1.55 -6.98 13.31
CA TYR A 125 1.96 -6.88 11.91
C TYR A 125 2.23 -8.28 11.36
N ILE A 126 1.61 -8.61 10.22
CA ILE A 126 1.77 -9.91 9.55
C ILE A 126 2.64 -9.76 8.30
N THR A 127 2.27 -8.85 7.41
CA THR A 127 2.99 -8.56 6.17
C THR A 127 2.61 -7.16 5.66
N ASN A 128 3.17 -6.76 4.53
CA ASN A 128 2.81 -5.50 3.90
C ASN A 128 2.59 -5.66 2.41
N ILE A 129 1.96 -4.67 1.83
CA ILE A 129 1.81 -4.50 0.40
C ILE A 129 2.34 -3.12 -0.01
N THR A 130 2.73 -3.00 -1.26
CA THR A 130 3.13 -1.75 -1.88
C THR A 130 2.26 -1.43 -3.08
N THR A 131 2.21 -0.18 -3.49
CA THR A 131 1.75 0.18 -4.84
C THR A 131 2.87 0.00 -5.85
N THR A 132 2.55 0.07 -7.14
CA THR A 132 3.53 0.43 -8.16
C THR A 132 3.78 1.94 -8.10
N GLN A 133 4.56 2.48 -9.04
CA GLN A 133 4.89 3.89 -9.10
C GLN A 133 3.64 4.77 -9.02
N ILE A 134 3.79 5.90 -8.34
CA ILE A 134 2.75 6.91 -8.24
C ILE A 134 2.64 7.65 -9.58
N GLU A 135 1.41 7.69 -10.07
CA GLU A 135 1.01 8.36 -11.30
C GLU A 135 -0.14 9.33 -11.03
N LEU A 136 -0.51 10.10 -12.03
CA LEU A 136 -1.65 10.99 -11.98
C LEU A 136 -2.65 10.63 -13.08
N ILE A 137 -3.92 10.47 -12.72
CA ILE A 137 -5.01 10.39 -13.70
C ILE A 137 -5.93 11.59 -13.56
N CYS A 138 -6.22 12.25 -14.68
CA CYS A 138 -7.05 13.44 -14.77
C CYS A 138 -8.24 13.21 -15.69
N LYS A 139 -9.32 13.97 -15.46
CA LYS A 139 -10.54 13.87 -16.24
C LYS A 139 -10.30 14.27 -17.70
N ASP A 140 -9.86 15.50 -17.95
CA ASP A 140 -9.74 16.07 -19.30
C ASP A 140 -8.43 16.88 -19.49
N LYS A 141 -7.43 16.66 -18.63
CA LYS A 141 -6.19 17.43 -18.62
C LYS A 141 -4.97 16.54 -18.72
N THR A 142 -4.23 16.64 -19.82
CA THR A 142 -2.88 16.07 -19.93
C THR A 142 -1.89 16.95 -19.17
N VAL A 143 -1.16 16.37 -18.23
CA VAL A 143 -0.08 17.05 -17.48
C VAL A 143 1.25 16.80 -18.18
N LYS A 144 1.82 17.83 -18.80
CA LYS A 144 3.11 17.78 -19.53
C LYS A 144 4.25 18.42 -18.73
N SER A 145 3.91 19.21 -17.73
CA SER A 145 4.85 19.87 -16.82
C SER A 145 4.17 20.04 -15.45
N LEU A 146 4.95 20.30 -14.42
CA LEU A 146 4.41 20.58 -13.07
C LEU A 146 3.61 21.89 -13.00
N GLU A 147 3.81 22.81 -13.96
CA GLU A 147 2.97 24.01 -14.08
C GLU A 147 1.50 23.66 -14.44
N ASP A 148 1.28 22.56 -15.14
CA ASP A 148 -0.05 22.14 -15.59
C ASP A 148 -0.96 21.71 -14.45
N ILE A 149 -0.40 21.38 -13.27
CA ILE A 149 -1.20 21.00 -12.09
C ILE A 149 -1.67 22.19 -11.26
N LYS A 150 -1.14 23.40 -11.53
CA LYS A 150 -1.51 24.59 -10.77
C LYS A 150 -3.01 24.88 -10.87
N GLY A 151 -3.62 25.08 -9.71
CA GLY A 151 -5.05 25.35 -9.60
C GLY A 151 -5.99 24.15 -9.79
N LEU A 152 -5.46 22.97 -10.23
CA LEU A 152 -6.25 21.75 -10.32
C LEU A 152 -6.57 21.20 -8.92
N LYS A 153 -7.77 20.69 -8.75
CA LYS A 153 -8.19 19.96 -7.55
C LYS A 153 -7.63 18.54 -7.62
N VAL A 154 -6.55 18.32 -6.89
CA VAL A 154 -5.81 17.04 -6.92
C VAL A 154 -5.99 16.28 -5.62
N ARG A 155 -6.48 15.06 -5.72
CA ARG A 155 -6.48 14.11 -4.61
C ARG A 155 -5.12 13.41 -4.55
N GLY A 156 -4.53 13.37 -3.38
CA GLY A 156 -3.33 12.61 -3.09
C GLY A 156 -3.41 11.91 -1.73
N THR A 157 -2.34 11.19 -1.35
CA THR A 157 -2.24 10.48 -0.07
C THR A 157 -0.95 10.90 0.62
N GLY A 158 -1.03 11.25 1.92
CA GLY A 158 0.14 11.55 2.74
C GLY A 158 1.02 12.64 2.16
N VAL A 159 2.31 12.37 2.06
CA VAL A 159 3.33 13.31 1.54
C VAL A 159 3.07 13.70 0.09
N TYR A 160 2.60 12.77 -0.73
CA TYR A 160 2.32 13.04 -2.16
C TYR A 160 1.29 14.16 -2.34
N MET A 161 0.24 14.17 -1.54
CA MET A 161 -0.76 15.24 -1.55
C MET A 161 -0.14 16.59 -1.15
N LYS A 162 0.76 16.60 -0.15
CA LYS A 162 1.44 17.82 0.29
C LYS A 162 2.32 18.39 -0.83
N VAL A 163 3.13 17.54 -1.49
CA VAL A 163 3.98 17.96 -2.60
C VAL A 163 3.16 18.53 -3.77
N PHE A 164 2.05 17.91 -4.14
CA PHE A 164 1.16 18.50 -5.15
C PHE A 164 0.64 19.88 -4.73
N GLY A 165 0.33 20.07 -3.45
CA GLY A 165 -0.06 21.37 -2.90
C GLY A 165 1.04 22.40 -3.00
N ASP A 166 2.27 22.06 -2.65
CA ASP A 166 3.44 22.95 -2.76
C ASP A 166 3.72 23.35 -4.21
N LEU A 167 3.41 22.46 -5.15
CA LEU A 167 3.51 22.72 -6.60
C LEU A 167 2.30 23.51 -7.15
N GLY A 168 1.40 23.95 -6.30
CA GLY A 168 0.31 24.88 -6.64
C GLY A 168 -1.03 24.26 -6.99
N SER A 169 -1.21 22.94 -6.80
CA SER A 169 -2.54 22.34 -6.88
C SER A 169 -3.42 22.76 -5.69
N THR A 170 -4.72 22.49 -5.79
CA THR A 170 -5.65 22.54 -4.65
C THR A 170 -5.80 21.13 -4.10
N PRO A 171 -5.17 20.78 -2.96
CA PRO A 171 -5.22 19.44 -2.40
C PRO A 171 -6.62 19.09 -1.91
N VAL A 172 -7.09 17.88 -2.22
CA VAL A 172 -8.39 17.36 -1.72
C VAL A 172 -8.14 16.09 -0.91
N ASN A 173 -8.51 16.15 0.37
CA ASN A 173 -8.32 15.03 1.31
C ASN A 173 -9.49 14.05 1.26
N MET A 174 -9.36 12.99 0.49
CA MET A 174 -10.29 11.87 0.45
C MET A 174 -9.56 10.55 0.23
N SER A 175 -10.22 9.43 0.53
CA SER A 175 -9.64 8.11 0.26
C SER A 175 -9.65 7.77 -1.23
N SER A 176 -8.82 6.81 -1.65
CA SER A 176 -8.83 6.31 -3.04
C SER A 176 -10.16 5.70 -3.43
N ALA A 177 -10.90 5.13 -2.48
CA ALA A 177 -12.23 4.55 -2.73
C ALA A 177 -13.27 5.61 -3.14
N GLU A 178 -13.06 6.87 -2.76
CA GLU A 178 -13.96 8.00 -3.08
C GLU A 178 -13.58 8.72 -4.38
N ALA A 179 -12.42 8.39 -4.99
CA ALA A 179 -11.88 9.12 -6.13
C ALA A 179 -12.77 9.06 -7.37
N TYR A 180 -13.39 7.90 -7.66
CA TYR A 180 -14.36 7.76 -8.76
C TYR A 180 -15.47 8.79 -8.66
N GLN A 181 -16.14 8.86 -7.50
CA GLN A 181 -17.22 9.81 -7.27
C GLN A 181 -16.71 11.25 -7.30
N GLY A 182 -15.51 11.50 -6.74
CA GLY A 182 -14.90 12.82 -6.73
C GLY A 182 -14.65 13.36 -8.14
N ILE A 183 -14.13 12.55 -9.07
CA ILE A 183 -13.92 12.94 -10.47
C ILE A 183 -15.25 13.07 -11.22
N SER A 184 -16.14 12.09 -11.04
CA SER A 184 -17.45 12.05 -11.69
C SER A 184 -18.28 13.30 -11.41
N THR A 185 -18.29 13.79 -10.17
CA THR A 185 -19.04 14.99 -9.73
C THR A 185 -18.28 16.31 -9.95
N GLY A 186 -17.04 16.27 -10.40
CA GLY A 186 -16.20 17.47 -10.56
C GLY A 186 -15.65 18.04 -9.25
N LEU A 187 -15.71 17.29 -8.15
CA LEU A 187 -15.02 17.62 -6.90
C LEU A 187 -13.50 17.50 -7.05
N LEU A 188 -13.05 16.60 -7.92
CA LEU A 188 -11.66 16.41 -8.33
C LEU A 188 -11.49 16.66 -9.83
N ASP A 189 -10.35 17.23 -10.20
CA ASP A 189 -9.87 17.27 -11.58
C ASP A 189 -8.92 16.09 -11.84
N CYS A 190 -8.08 15.73 -10.85
CA CYS A 190 -7.12 14.65 -10.93
C CYS A 190 -7.05 13.87 -9.61
N THR A 191 -6.57 12.62 -9.70
CA THR A 191 -6.18 11.83 -8.53
C THR A 191 -4.84 11.15 -8.73
N GLN A 192 -4.01 11.16 -7.67
CA GLN A 192 -2.90 10.24 -7.53
C GLN A 192 -3.41 8.81 -7.61
N ILE A 193 -2.75 7.98 -8.41
CA ILE A 193 -3.12 6.58 -8.65
C ILE A 193 -1.89 5.77 -9.05
N TYR A 194 -2.04 4.52 -9.31
CA TYR A 194 -1.07 3.58 -9.86
C TYR A 194 -1.77 2.72 -10.91
N GLY A 195 -1.04 2.28 -11.95
CA GLY A 195 -1.62 1.70 -13.15
C GLY A 195 -2.61 0.56 -12.89
N TYR A 196 -2.23 -0.43 -12.07
CA TYR A 196 -3.10 -1.57 -11.75
C TYR A 196 -4.39 -1.19 -11.01
N ALA A 197 -4.40 -0.04 -10.34
CA ALA A 197 -5.55 0.41 -9.56
C ALA A 197 -6.57 1.18 -10.40
N ILE A 198 -6.19 1.72 -11.55
CA ILE A 198 -7.12 2.43 -12.43
C ILE A 198 -8.35 1.58 -12.72
N PRO A 199 -8.25 0.35 -13.30
CA PRO A 199 -9.43 -0.48 -13.53
C PRO A 199 -10.04 -1.04 -12.24
N ALA A 200 -9.25 -1.24 -11.18
CA ALA A 200 -9.78 -1.71 -9.90
C ALA A 200 -10.77 -0.73 -9.28
N PHE A 201 -10.53 0.57 -9.44
CA PHE A 201 -11.44 1.65 -9.00
C PHE A 201 -12.32 2.21 -10.13
N LYS A 202 -12.24 1.64 -11.34
CA LYS A 202 -13.00 2.06 -12.55
C LYS A 202 -12.76 3.51 -12.95
N LEU A 203 -11.57 4.02 -12.70
CA LEU A 203 -11.26 5.43 -12.96
C LEU A 203 -11.26 5.77 -14.45
N GLU A 204 -10.99 4.81 -15.32
CA GLU A 204 -11.08 4.92 -16.78
C GLU A 204 -12.49 5.24 -17.28
N GLU A 205 -13.53 5.00 -16.47
CA GLU A 205 -14.91 5.38 -16.81
C GLU A 205 -15.17 6.88 -16.68
N VAL A 206 -14.37 7.59 -15.85
CA VAL A 206 -14.60 8.99 -15.47
C VAL A 206 -13.40 9.93 -15.73
N ALA A 207 -12.26 9.37 -16.12
CA ALA A 207 -11.02 10.09 -16.43
C ALA A 207 -10.29 9.43 -17.58
N ASN A 208 -9.66 10.21 -18.45
CA ASN A 208 -9.11 9.74 -19.71
C ASN A 208 -7.65 10.12 -19.97
N GLU A 209 -6.99 10.82 -19.04
CA GLU A 209 -5.61 11.28 -19.19
C GLU A 209 -4.75 10.75 -18.04
N VAL A 210 -3.84 9.83 -18.32
CA VAL A 210 -2.82 9.36 -17.38
C VAL A 210 -1.49 9.99 -17.73
N THR A 211 -0.86 10.62 -16.73
CA THR A 211 0.53 11.05 -16.81
C THR A 211 1.37 10.17 -15.88
N LYS A 212 2.35 9.48 -16.47
CA LYS A 212 3.32 8.68 -15.72
C LYS A 212 4.33 9.60 -15.08
N LEU A 213 4.26 9.69 -13.76
CA LEU A 213 5.22 10.44 -12.95
C LEU A 213 6.43 9.57 -12.58
N ASP A 214 6.24 8.25 -12.56
CA ASP A 214 7.20 7.23 -12.08
C ASP A 214 7.82 7.63 -10.73
N TRP A 215 6.97 8.12 -9.82
CA TRP A 215 7.42 8.84 -8.63
C TRP A 215 7.10 8.06 -7.35
N GLY A 216 8.13 7.46 -6.75
CA GLY A 216 7.98 6.71 -5.51
C GLY A 216 6.92 5.61 -5.55
N ALA A 217 6.46 5.19 -4.39
CA ALA A 217 5.35 4.26 -4.19
C ALA A 217 4.79 4.41 -2.77
N LEU A 218 3.52 4.04 -2.52
CA LEU A 218 2.99 3.90 -1.18
C LEU A 218 3.33 2.48 -0.68
N MET A 219 4.06 2.39 0.42
CA MET A 219 4.50 1.14 1.03
C MET A 219 4.03 1.02 2.49
N GLY A 220 3.41 2.06 3.05
CA GLY A 220 2.83 2.11 4.38
C GLY A 220 1.47 1.43 4.51
N MET A 221 1.28 0.33 3.77
CA MET A 221 0.07 -0.48 3.79
C MET A 221 0.40 -1.85 4.37
N ALA A 222 -0.11 -2.15 5.57
CA ALA A 222 0.15 -3.40 6.26
C ALA A 222 -1.09 -4.28 6.33
N PHE A 223 -0.89 -5.59 6.24
CA PHE A 223 -1.84 -6.57 6.70
C PHE A 223 -1.57 -6.82 8.18
N VAL A 224 -2.55 -6.49 8.99
CA VAL A 224 -2.45 -6.57 10.44
C VAL A 224 -3.54 -7.49 11.00
N MET A 225 -3.27 -8.06 12.16
CA MET A 225 -4.20 -8.87 12.91
C MET A 225 -4.43 -8.25 14.28
N ASN A 226 -5.63 -8.36 14.83
CA ASN A 226 -5.87 -8.04 16.24
C ASN A 226 -4.91 -8.86 17.10
N LYS A 227 -4.18 -8.20 18.00
CA LYS A 227 -3.10 -8.85 18.76
C LYS A 227 -3.61 -9.89 19.73
N ASP A 228 -4.76 -9.69 20.35
CA ASP A 228 -5.34 -10.67 21.26
C ASP A 228 -5.74 -11.96 20.51
N VAL A 229 -6.28 -11.81 19.29
CA VAL A 229 -6.58 -12.95 18.42
C VAL A 229 -5.31 -13.68 18.00
N TYR A 230 -4.27 -12.94 17.61
CA TYR A 230 -2.97 -13.53 17.26
C TYR A 230 -2.33 -14.24 18.45
N ASP A 231 -2.31 -13.62 19.63
CA ASP A 231 -1.71 -14.19 20.83
C ASP A 231 -2.40 -15.49 21.28
N ALA A 232 -3.71 -15.62 21.02
CA ALA A 232 -4.49 -16.81 21.32
C ALA A 232 -4.26 -17.98 20.33
N LEU A 233 -3.63 -17.74 19.17
CA LEU A 233 -3.32 -18.81 18.21
C LEU A 233 -2.30 -19.80 18.78
N PRO A 234 -2.39 -21.08 18.46
CA PRO A 234 -1.32 -22.06 18.69
C PRO A 234 0.01 -21.65 18.04
N GLU A 235 1.12 -22.04 18.63
CA GLU A 235 2.46 -21.63 18.16
C GLU A 235 2.79 -22.11 16.75
N ASP A 236 2.31 -23.28 16.33
CA ASP A 236 2.45 -23.80 14.96
C ASP A 236 1.69 -22.92 13.95
N GLN A 237 0.49 -22.44 14.30
CA GLN A 237 -0.28 -21.52 13.46
C GLN A 237 0.36 -20.13 13.38
N LYS A 238 0.89 -19.60 14.50
CA LYS A 238 1.67 -18.35 14.50
C LYS A 238 2.88 -18.46 13.57
N LYS A 239 3.62 -19.58 13.68
CA LYS A 239 4.78 -19.85 12.82
C LYS A 239 4.37 -19.91 11.34
N THR A 240 3.29 -20.59 11.02
CA THR A 240 2.73 -20.69 9.67
C THR A 240 2.35 -19.31 9.14
N LEU A 241 1.63 -18.51 9.92
CA LEU A 241 1.19 -17.19 9.54
C LEU A 241 2.38 -16.23 9.29
N ASN A 242 3.40 -16.27 10.15
CA ASN A 242 4.61 -15.45 9.99
C ASN A 242 5.41 -15.86 8.76
N GLN A 243 5.57 -17.17 8.49
CA GLN A 243 6.23 -17.64 7.28
C GLN A 243 5.46 -17.23 6.02
N LEU A 244 4.15 -17.39 6.06
CA LEU A 244 3.27 -16.98 4.96
C LEU A 244 3.34 -15.47 4.72
N GLY A 245 3.47 -14.65 5.76
CA GLY A 245 3.69 -13.22 5.65
C GLY A 245 4.95 -12.87 4.86
N SER A 246 6.04 -13.63 5.04
CA SER A 246 7.26 -13.49 4.25
C SER A 246 7.09 -13.94 2.80
N ASP A 247 6.50 -15.13 2.59
CA ASP A 247 6.28 -15.70 1.25
C ASP A 247 5.35 -14.79 0.42
N PHE A 248 4.40 -14.15 1.08
CA PHE A 248 3.45 -13.23 0.46
C PHE A 248 4.14 -12.04 -0.21
N ILE A 249 5.25 -11.55 0.34
CA ILE A 249 5.99 -10.41 -0.25
C ILE A 249 6.41 -10.71 -1.69
N ASP A 250 6.96 -11.90 -1.92
CA ASP A 250 7.44 -12.30 -3.25
C ASP A 250 6.26 -12.54 -4.21
N HIS A 251 5.25 -13.27 -3.74
CA HIS A 251 4.03 -13.52 -4.53
C HIS A 251 3.32 -12.21 -4.90
N TYR A 252 3.14 -11.31 -3.93
CA TYR A 252 2.48 -10.03 -4.17
C TYR A 252 3.24 -9.18 -5.18
N ALA A 253 4.57 -9.06 -5.03
CA ALA A 253 5.37 -8.25 -5.94
C ALA A 253 5.30 -8.76 -7.38
N GLU A 254 5.41 -10.09 -7.58
CA GLU A 254 5.23 -10.71 -8.90
C GLU A 254 3.88 -10.33 -9.51
N LYS A 255 2.79 -10.56 -8.76
CA LYS A 255 1.43 -10.32 -9.27
C LYS A 255 1.18 -8.85 -9.56
N ILE A 256 1.56 -7.94 -8.66
CA ILE A 256 1.27 -6.52 -8.83
C ILE A 256 2.04 -5.90 -9.99
N MET A 257 3.29 -6.32 -10.22
CA MET A 257 4.09 -5.86 -11.35
C MET A 257 3.51 -6.34 -12.68
N ALA A 258 3.15 -7.62 -12.77
CA ALA A 258 2.50 -8.19 -13.97
C ALA A 258 1.13 -7.56 -14.22
N GLY A 259 0.33 -7.41 -13.17
CA GLY A 259 -1.00 -6.77 -13.23
C GLY A 259 -0.93 -5.30 -13.63
N ASN A 260 0.09 -4.57 -13.17
CA ASN A 260 0.31 -3.19 -13.56
C ASN A 260 0.58 -3.04 -15.06
N ALA A 261 1.47 -3.87 -15.61
CA ALA A 261 1.76 -3.88 -17.05
C ALA A 261 0.49 -4.20 -17.85
N LYS A 262 -0.27 -5.23 -17.43
CA LYS A 262 -1.52 -5.62 -18.08
C LYS A 262 -2.60 -4.54 -18.00
N ALA A 263 -2.71 -3.83 -16.89
CA ALA A 263 -3.65 -2.74 -16.74
C ALA A 263 -3.38 -1.62 -17.76
N TYR A 264 -2.12 -1.20 -17.92
CA TYR A 264 -1.76 -0.19 -18.92
C TYR A 264 -2.13 -0.62 -20.34
N GLU A 265 -1.86 -1.87 -20.73
CA GLU A 265 -2.29 -2.40 -22.04
C GLU A 265 -3.81 -2.30 -22.23
N ASN A 266 -4.59 -2.69 -21.21
CA ASN A 266 -6.04 -2.74 -21.28
C ASN A 266 -6.67 -1.34 -21.36
N ILE A 267 -6.24 -0.40 -20.49
CA ILE A 267 -6.80 0.96 -20.49
C ILE A 267 -6.41 1.74 -21.74
N ALA A 268 -5.18 1.54 -22.26
CA ALA A 268 -4.76 2.14 -23.53
C ALA A 268 -5.56 1.60 -24.72
N ALA A 269 -5.99 0.33 -24.66
CA ALA A 269 -6.83 -0.30 -25.68
C ALA A 269 -8.33 -0.03 -25.49
N GLY A 270 -8.75 0.52 -24.34
CA GLY A 270 -10.17 0.72 -23.99
C GLY A 270 -10.95 -0.56 -23.79
N LYS A 271 -10.30 -1.63 -23.26
CA LYS A 271 -10.94 -2.97 -23.18
C LYS A 271 -12.06 -3.05 -22.16
N ASP A 272 -11.89 -2.37 -21.00
CA ASP A 272 -12.79 -2.50 -19.84
C ASP A 272 -13.53 -1.19 -19.53
N GLY A 273 -13.47 -0.18 -20.42
CA GLY A 273 -14.05 1.12 -20.24
C GLY A 273 -13.67 2.09 -21.36
N ASN A 274 -13.51 3.36 -21.05
CA ASN A 274 -13.03 4.35 -22.00
C ASN A 274 -11.55 4.15 -22.31
N LYS A 275 -11.16 4.45 -23.54
CA LYS A 275 -9.74 4.52 -23.89
C LYS A 275 -9.08 5.66 -23.15
N VAL A 276 -7.97 5.37 -22.47
CA VAL A 276 -7.18 6.32 -21.72
C VAL A 276 -5.91 6.69 -22.49
N ASN A 277 -5.63 7.98 -22.60
CA ASN A 277 -4.35 8.46 -23.10
C ASN A 277 -3.29 8.34 -22.00
N ILE A 278 -2.15 7.77 -22.37
CA ILE A 278 -1.02 7.60 -21.44
C ILE A 278 0.16 8.39 -21.98
N SER A 279 0.69 9.28 -21.15
CA SER A 279 1.87 10.10 -21.45
C SER A 279 2.89 10.01 -20.33
N ASP A 280 4.14 10.26 -20.64
CA ASP A 280 5.22 10.35 -19.65
C ASP A 280 5.48 11.81 -19.29
N LEU A 281 5.65 12.09 -17.99
CA LEU A 281 6.19 13.38 -17.57
C LEU A 281 7.68 13.43 -17.96
N PRO A 282 8.18 14.54 -18.55
CA PRO A 282 9.60 14.66 -18.90
C PRO A 282 10.53 14.47 -17.70
N ASP A 283 11.70 13.84 -17.90
CA ASP A 283 12.65 13.53 -16.82
C ASP A 283 13.06 14.74 -15.99
N ALA A 284 13.21 15.92 -16.64
CA ALA A 284 13.50 17.17 -15.93
C ALA A 284 12.37 17.58 -14.96
N GLU A 285 11.12 17.27 -15.28
CA GLU A 285 9.98 17.53 -14.42
C GLU A 285 9.87 16.47 -13.31
N LYS A 286 10.17 15.19 -13.61
CA LYS A 286 10.26 14.12 -12.61
C LYS A 286 11.33 14.44 -11.55
N ALA A 287 12.48 14.99 -11.98
CA ALA A 287 13.53 15.43 -11.05
C ALA A 287 13.03 16.50 -10.06
N LYS A 288 12.20 17.45 -10.53
CA LYS A 288 11.59 18.48 -9.65
C LYS A 288 10.63 17.87 -8.62
N LEU A 289 9.90 16.77 -8.94
CA LEU A 289 9.09 16.06 -7.97
C LEU A 289 9.93 15.47 -6.85
N VAL A 290 11.06 14.87 -7.19
CA VAL A 290 12.00 14.31 -6.21
C VAL A 290 12.57 15.42 -5.32
N GLU A 291 12.99 16.53 -5.89
CA GLU A 291 13.50 17.70 -5.16
C GLU A 291 12.44 18.28 -4.21
N ALA A 292 11.20 18.46 -4.69
CA ALA A 292 10.09 18.95 -3.89
C ALA A 292 9.70 18.01 -2.73
N SER A 293 10.07 16.72 -2.84
CA SER A 293 9.80 15.71 -1.81
C SER A 293 10.81 15.69 -0.67
N ALA A 294 12.04 16.16 -0.93
CA ALA A 294 13.17 16.05 0.00
C ALA A 294 12.89 16.62 1.42
N PRO A 295 12.22 17.78 1.59
CA PRO A 295 11.94 18.35 2.91
C PRO A 295 11.06 17.45 3.79
N TYR A 296 10.26 16.59 3.19
CA TYR A 296 9.33 15.70 3.92
C TYR A 296 10.03 14.54 4.63
N ILE A 297 11.27 14.22 4.25
CA ILE A 297 12.10 13.28 5.00
C ILE A 297 12.44 13.86 6.37
N ASP A 298 12.83 15.13 6.42
CA ASP A 298 13.15 15.81 7.68
C ASP A 298 11.88 16.07 8.51
N GLU A 299 10.75 16.38 7.87
CA GLU A 299 9.45 16.49 8.56
C GLU A 299 9.08 15.16 9.23
N TRP A 300 9.22 14.02 8.51
CA TRP A 300 9.00 12.70 9.08
C TRP A 300 9.95 12.42 10.27
N ARG A 301 11.26 12.70 10.10
CA ARG A 301 12.26 12.52 11.20
C ARG A 301 11.87 13.29 12.45
N ALA A 302 11.45 14.55 12.29
CA ALA A 302 11.03 15.40 13.40
C ALA A 302 9.78 14.81 14.09
N ALA A 303 8.78 14.36 13.34
CA ALA A 303 7.56 13.76 13.88
C ALA A 303 7.83 12.44 14.61
N ALA A 304 8.67 11.57 14.05
CA ALA A 304 9.07 10.30 14.66
C ALA A 304 9.85 10.52 15.96
N LYS A 305 10.82 11.45 15.96
CA LYS A 305 11.55 11.84 17.20
C LYS A 305 10.63 12.43 18.27
N ALA A 306 9.68 13.27 17.89
CA ALA A 306 8.69 13.82 18.82
C ALA A 306 7.80 12.73 19.44
N SER A 307 7.66 11.60 18.78
CA SER A 307 6.95 10.41 19.28
C SER A 307 7.84 9.45 20.10
N GLY A 308 9.10 9.82 20.33
CA GLY A 308 10.05 9.06 21.13
C GLY A 308 10.79 7.94 20.39
N LEU A 309 10.76 7.95 19.05
CA LEU A 309 11.42 6.93 18.22
C LEU A 309 12.85 7.36 17.85
N ASP A 310 13.73 6.38 17.66
CA ASP A 310 15.04 6.58 17.01
C ASP A 310 14.87 6.74 15.50
N ALA A 311 14.40 7.92 15.08
CA ALA A 311 14.08 8.19 13.69
C ALA A 311 15.28 8.05 12.74
N ASP A 312 16.48 8.45 13.19
CA ASP A 312 17.69 8.36 12.37
C ASP A 312 18.12 6.90 12.23
N GLY A 313 18.12 6.12 13.31
CA GLY A 313 18.42 4.69 13.24
C GLY A 313 17.43 3.90 12.39
N ILE A 314 16.13 4.19 12.50
CA ILE A 314 15.09 3.56 11.65
C ILE A 314 15.31 3.92 10.17
N TYR A 315 15.60 5.20 9.88
CA TYR A 315 15.85 5.66 8.50
C TYR A 315 17.09 4.99 7.91
N ASP A 316 18.20 4.95 8.64
CA ASP A 316 19.45 4.34 8.18
C ASP A 316 19.29 2.83 7.93
N GLN A 317 18.57 2.12 8.81
CA GLN A 317 18.21 0.72 8.60
C GLN A 317 17.39 0.52 7.31
N TYR A 318 16.40 1.40 7.08
CA TYR A 318 15.57 1.34 5.88
C TYR A 318 16.39 1.54 4.61
N ILE A 319 17.24 2.56 4.56
CA ILE A 319 18.11 2.82 3.41
C ILE A 319 19.06 1.64 3.15
N ALA A 320 19.63 1.06 4.21
CA ALA A 320 20.51 -0.11 4.08
C ALA A 320 19.74 -1.33 3.52
N LEU A 321 18.51 -1.55 3.95
CA LEU A 321 17.67 -2.64 3.44
C LEU A 321 17.24 -2.41 1.97
N LEU A 322 16.86 -1.18 1.61
CA LEU A 322 16.57 -0.83 0.21
C LEU A 322 17.77 -1.13 -0.69
N LYS A 323 18.97 -0.70 -0.26
CA LYS A 323 20.20 -0.99 -1.00
C LYS A 323 20.47 -2.48 -1.11
N LYS A 324 20.35 -3.22 -0.01
CA LYS A 324 20.55 -4.69 0.04
C LYS A 324 19.68 -5.40 -0.99
N TYR A 325 18.38 -5.10 -1.00
CA TYR A 325 17.44 -5.79 -1.89
C TYR A 325 17.54 -5.32 -3.36
N ASP A 326 17.92 -4.07 -3.59
CA ASP A 326 18.19 -3.59 -4.96
C ASP A 326 19.45 -4.24 -5.54
N ASP A 327 20.52 -4.36 -4.73
CA ASP A 327 21.75 -5.08 -5.12
C ASP A 327 21.45 -6.58 -5.36
N GLU A 328 20.64 -7.20 -4.52
CA GLU A 328 20.23 -8.60 -4.69
C GLU A 328 19.44 -8.81 -5.98
N ARG A 329 18.43 -7.96 -6.23
CA ARG A 329 17.64 -7.96 -7.47
C ARG A 329 18.53 -7.80 -8.72
N LYS A 330 19.49 -6.88 -8.68
CA LYS A 330 20.44 -6.66 -9.79
C LYS A 330 21.34 -7.85 -10.04
N ALA A 331 21.79 -8.52 -8.98
CA ALA A 331 22.71 -9.64 -9.07
C ALA A 331 22.05 -10.97 -9.43
N LYS A 332 20.84 -11.24 -8.91
CA LYS A 332 20.16 -12.53 -8.99
C LYS A 332 18.83 -12.51 -9.76
N GLY A 333 18.29 -11.34 -10.07
CA GLY A 333 16.91 -11.19 -10.53
C GLY A 333 15.91 -11.28 -9.39
N TYR A 334 14.63 -11.41 -9.76
CA TYR A 334 13.55 -11.61 -8.79
C TYR A 334 13.46 -13.08 -8.37
N PRO A 335 12.98 -13.39 -7.12
CA PRO A 335 12.95 -14.76 -6.59
C PRO A 335 12.03 -15.73 -7.36
N TRP A 336 11.13 -15.21 -8.20
CA TRP A 336 10.20 -16.00 -9.01
C TRP A 336 10.66 -16.18 -10.48
N ARG A 337 11.88 -15.81 -10.85
CA ARG A 337 12.43 -15.94 -12.22
C ARG A 337 13.54 -16.95 -12.28
#